data_a734779f919138949165894e56c7a459
#
_entry.id   a734779f919138949165894e56c7a459
#
_cell.length_a   1.000
_cell.length_b   1.000
_cell.length_c   1.000
_cell.angle_alpha   90.00
_cell.angle_beta   90.00
_cell.angle_gamma   90.00
#
_symmetry.space_group_name_H-M   'P 1'
#
loop_
_entity.id
_entity.type
_entity.pdbx_description
1 polymer ?
#
loop_
_entity_poly.entity_id
_entity_poly.type
_entity_poly.pdbx_seq_one_letter_code
_entity_poly.pdbx_strand_id
1 'polypeptide(L)'
;MLFFYWVLEPDKDCKGMNVSDFIVQRLADWKIKRVFGYPGDGINGILGAMNRFKEVRFIQTRHEEMAAFMACAHAKFTDEVGVCLATSGPGAIHLLNGLYDAKLDHQPVVAIIGQQKSTALGSNYQQEVDLMSLFKDVASEYVQMITDPGQARLVIDRAFRIAKAERTVTAVIIPNDVQELKAVVEPPREHGSVVTGVGHARSHVSPVETELQAAADVLNAGKKVAILIGAGAFGAAEQVKEVAEVLGAGVAKALLGKAVLPDDLPYVTGSIGLLGTKASWQLMEDCDTLFMIGSSFPYAEYLPEAGKARGVQIDLDGKMLSIRYPMEVCLMGDSKDTLKALLPLLEYKEDRSWRQEIEKNVEEWWQTVHDRAMQGATPINPQRVLQELSPLLPDNCILSADSGTSAFWYARNIKIREGMMGSLSGNLASMCPAVPYAIAAKFAYPDRVPIAIVGDGAMQMLGMNELVTISKYWKEWANPRMLIIVLNNRDLNMVTWEQRLQVGDPKFEASQDIPDVPYAEFAKMLGLEGIRVDDPADISKALQSLLAADRPAVLDVMVDPNVPTVPPHIEKSKMINFSKAMLKGDPDAQHVMRQTISEMMQG
;
A
#
# COMPACT_ATOMS: atom_id res chain seq x y z
N MET A 1 -21.52 -1.72 -37.44
CA MET A 1 -20.66 -2.00 -36.29
C MET A 1 -21.09 -3.35 -35.75
N LEU A 2 -20.40 -4.42 -36.13
CA LEU A 2 -20.76 -5.81 -35.84
C LEU A 2 -20.07 -6.21 -34.53
N PHE A 3 -20.86 -6.40 -33.46
CA PHE A 3 -20.41 -7.05 -32.24
C PHE A 3 -20.23 -8.55 -32.51
N PHE A 4 -18.98 -9.03 -32.57
CA PHE A 4 -18.68 -10.45 -32.53
C PHE A 4 -18.92 -10.98 -31.12
N TYR A 5 -20.04 -11.68 -30.94
CA TYR A 5 -20.21 -12.61 -29.83
C TYR A 5 -19.25 -13.79 -30.05
N TRP A 6 -18.18 -13.86 -29.33
CA TRP A 6 -17.43 -15.09 -29.18
C TRP A 6 -18.26 -16.04 -28.31
N VAL A 7 -19.02 -16.90 -28.94
CA VAL A 7 -19.50 -18.13 -28.30
C VAL A 7 -18.27 -19.03 -28.23
N LEU A 8 -17.65 -19.12 -27.07
CA LEU A 8 -16.66 -20.15 -26.78
C LEU A 8 -17.38 -21.50 -26.92
N GLU A 9 -16.97 -22.33 -27.89
CA GLU A 9 -17.39 -23.72 -27.94
C GLU A 9 -17.08 -24.38 -26.60
N PRO A 10 -17.99 -25.16 -26.00
CA PRO A 10 -17.72 -25.86 -24.77
C PRO A 10 -16.57 -26.85 -25.01
N ASP A 11 -15.47 -26.65 -24.33
CA ASP A 11 -14.29 -27.50 -24.41
C ASP A 11 -14.69 -28.96 -24.09
N LYS A 12 -14.40 -29.87 -25.01
CA LYS A 12 -14.87 -31.25 -24.98
C LYS A 12 -14.27 -32.13 -23.88
N ASP A 13 -13.38 -31.60 -23.03
CA ASP A 13 -12.63 -32.34 -22.00
C ASP A 13 -13.17 -32.24 -20.56
N CYS A 14 -14.35 -31.67 -20.32
CA CYS A 14 -14.94 -31.55 -18.97
C CYS A 14 -15.43 -32.87 -18.35
N LYS A 15 -15.20 -34.02 -18.97
CA LYS A 15 -15.56 -35.31 -18.41
C LYS A 15 -14.53 -35.75 -17.40
N GLY A 16 -14.81 -35.47 -16.10
CA GLY A 16 -14.01 -35.97 -14.99
C GLY A 16 -13.47 -34.88 -14.03
N MET A 17 -13.76 -33.61 -14.26
CA MET A 17 -13.34 -32.51 -13.37
C MET A 17 -14.02 -32.61 -12.00
N ASN A 18 -13.24 -32.39 -10.93
CA ASN A 18 -13.78 -32.12 -9.61
C ASN A 18 -13.98 -30.62 -9.36
N VAL A 19 -14.55 -30.25 -8.20
CA VAL A 19 -14.80 -28.84 -7.84
C VAL A 19 -13.52 -28.02 -7.81
N SER A 20 -12.40 -28.58 -7.34
CA SER A 20 -11.11 -27.89 -7.32
C SER A 20 -10.60 -27.58 -8.72
N ASP A 21 -10.69 -28.55 -9.65
CA ASP A 21 -10.32 -28.35 -11.05
C ASP A 21 -11.15 -27.20 -11.65
N PHE A 22 -12.46 -27.24 -11.40
CA PHE A 22 -13.38 -26.23 -11.92
C PHE A 22 -13.08 -24.83 -11.35
N ILE A 23 -12.74 -24.73 -10.04
CA ILE A 23 -12.35 -23.46 -9.41
C ILE A 23 -11.09 -22.91 -10.08
N VAL A 24 -10.05 -23.73 -10.27
CA VAL A 24 -8.80 -23.28 -10.92
C VAL A 24 -9.06 -22.88 -12.36
N GLN A 25 -9.91 -23.61 -13.09
CA GLN A 25 -10.35 -23.19 -14.43
C GLN A 25 -11.07 -21.83 -14.39
N ARG A 26 -11.97 -21.60 -13.40
CA ARG A 26 -12.64 -20.30 -13.25
C ARG A 26 -11.65 -19.17 -12.95
N LEU A 27 -10.60 -19.43 -12.16
CA LEU A 27 -9.52 -18.45 -11.95
C LEU A 27 -8.83 -18.10 -13.27
N ALA A 28 -8.52 -19.09 -14.11
CA ALA A 28 -7.95 -18.86 -15.44
C ALA A 28 -8.90 -18.07 -16.35
N ASP A 29 -10.20 -18.41 -16.34
CA ASP A 29 -11.24 -17.68 -17.09
C ASP A 29 -11.32 -16.20 -16.67
N TRP A 30 -11.16 -15.91 -15.36
CA TRP A 30 -11.03 -14.55 -14.80
C TRP A 30 -9.66 -13.91 -15.06
N LYS A 31 -8.77 -14.59 -15.84
CA LYS A 31 -7.42 -14.13 -16.18
C LYS A 31 -6.48 -13.98 -14.99
N ILE A 32 -6.75 -14.71 -13.93
CA ILE A 32 -5.85 -14.76 -12.77
C ILE A 32 -4.60 -15.56 -13.15
N LYS A 33 -3.45 -14.91 -13.12
CA LYS A 33 -2.16 -15.52 -13.49
C LYS A 33 -1.46 -16.18 -12.32
N ARG A 34 -1.77 -15.75 -11.09
CA ARG A 34 -1.08 -16.23 -9.88
C ARG A 34 -1.97 -16.15 -8.64
N VAL A 35 -1.71 -17.08 -7.73
CA VAL A 35 -2.30 -17.13 -6.39
C VAL A 35 -1.18 -17.21 -5.38
N PHE A 36 -1.20 -16.35 -4.37
CA PHE A 36 -0.25 -16.36 -3.28
C PHE A 36 -0.78 -17.21 -2.13
N GLY A 37 0.04 -18.05 -1.52
CA GLY A 37 -0.46 -18.92 -0.46
C GLY A 37 0.60 -19.72 0.26
N TYR A 38 0.15 -20.40 1.30
CA TYR A 38 0.93 -21.39 2.02
C TYR A 38 0.17 -22.73 2.01
N PRO A 39 0.86 -23.86 1.74
CA PRO A 39 0.19 -25.16 1.62
C PRO A 39 -0.31 -25.69 2.97
N GLY A 40 -1.44 -26.39 2.94
CA GLY A 40 -2.02 -27.08 4.08
C GLY A 40 -3.08 -28.06 3.61
N ASP A 41 -3.45 -29.01 4.47
CA ASP A 41 -4.33 -30.14 4.15
C ASP A 41 -5.74 -29.72 3.73
N GLY A 42 -6.27 -28.66 4.32
CA GLY A 42 -7.61 -28.14 3.98
C GLY A 42 -7.76 -27.61 2.55
N ILE A 43 -6.67 -27.48 1.79
CA ILE A 43 -6.66 -27.00 0.40
C ILE A 43 -5.94 -27.94 -0.58
N ASN A 44 -5.69 -29.19 -0.18
CA ASN A 44 -4.96 -30.15 -1.01
C ASN A 44 -5.63 -30.39 -2.37
N GLY A 45 -6.97 -30.40 -2.43
CA GLY A 45 -7.70 -30.51 -3.69
C GLY A 45 -7.37 -29.38 -4.65
N ILE A 46 -7.38 -28.12 -4.17
CA ILE A 46 -7.06 -26.93 -4.97
C ILE A 46 -5.60 -26.92 -5.40
N LEU A 47 -4.65 -27.27 -4.50
CA LEU A 47 -3.23 -27.37 -4.85
C LEU A 47 -2.98 -28.45 -5.90
N GLY A 48 -3.69 -29.59 -5.79
CA GLY A 48 -3.66 -30.66 -6.80
C GLY A 48 -4.18 -30.17 -8.16
N ALA A 49 -5.27 -29.41 -8.16
CA ALA A 49 -5.79 -28.79 -9.36
C ALA A 49 -4.81 -27.80 -10.00
N MET A 50 -4.19 -26.92 -9.22
CA MET A 50 -3.15 -25.98 -9.72
C MET A 50 -1.94 -26.71 -10.30
N ASN A 51 -1.61 -27.90 -9.79
CA ASN A 51 -0.56 -28.73 -10.39
C ASN A 51 -0.96 -29.33 -11.74
N ARG A 52 -2.25 -29.56 -11.97
CA ARG A 52 -2.79 -30.04 -13.26
C ARG A 52 -2.97 -28.89 -14.28
N PHE A 53 -3.51 -27.74 -13.84
CA PHE A 53 -3.77 -26.57 -14.66
C PHE A 53 -2.64 -25.55 -14.49
N LYS A 54 -1.80 -25.35 -15.50
CA LYS A 54 -0.60 -24.52 -15.43
C LYS A 54 -0.83 -23.05 -15.73
N GLU A 55 -2.04 -22.67 -16.12
CA GLU A 55 -2.42 -21.28 -16.44
C GLU A 55 -2.39 -20.38 -15.20
N VAL A 56 -2.69 -20.95 -14.02
CA VAL A 56 -2.68 -20.25 -12.74
C VAL A 56 -1.50 -20.71 -11.90
N ARG A 57 -0.55 -19.83 -11.69
CA ARG A 57 0.67 -20.14 -10.94
C ARG A 57 0.45 -19.99 -9.43
N PHE A 58 0.83 -21.00 -8.65
CA PHE A 58 0.92 -20.90 -7.19
C PHE A 58 2.26 -20.31 -6.77
N ILE A 59 2.23 -19.24 -5.99
CA ILE A 59 3.40 -18.60 -5.38
C ILE A 59 3.39 -18.91 -3.89
N GLN A 60 4.33 -19.74 -3.46
CA GLN A 60 4.45 -20.16 -2.07
C GLN A 60 5.15 -19.07 -1.26
N THR A 61 4.47 -18.52 -0.29
CA THR A 61 4.99 -17.62 0.75
C THR A 61 5.56 -18.40 1.94
N ARG A 62 6.03 -17.73 2.98
CA ARG A 62 6.49 -18.38 4.21
C ARG A 62 5.49 -18.26 5.35
N HIS A 63 4.45 -17.44 5.17
CA HIS A 63 3.35 -17.23 6.10
C HIS A 63 2.12 -16.76 5.33
N GLU A 64 0.91 -17.10 5.76
CA GLU A 64 -0.33 -16.74 5.05
C GLU A 64 -0.59 -15.24 5.08
N GLU A 65 -0.20 -14.55 6.15
CA GLU A 65 -0.25 -13.09 6.21
C GLU A 65 0.52 -12.45 5.06
N MET A 66 1.72 -12.99 4.75
CA MET A 66 2.52 -12.52 3.61
C MET A 66 1.84 -12.81 2.28
N ALA A 67 1.08 -13.90 2.18
CA ALA A 67 0.28 -14.18 0.98
C ALA A 67 -0.82 -13.15 0.78
N ALA A 68 -1.49 -12.72 1.85
CA ALA A 68 -2.51 -11.68 1.80
C ALA A 68 -1.90 -10.31 1.48
N PHE A 69 -0.75 -9.95 2.06
CA PHE A 69 -0.01 -8.74 1.66
C PHE A 69 0.43 -8.76 0.19
N MET A 70 0.90 -9.90 -0.32
CA MET A 70 1.25 -10.03 -1.74
C MET A 70 0.03 -9.86 -2.65
N ALA A 71 -1.13 -10.39 -2.25
CA ALA A 71 -2.38 -10.19 -2.99
C ALA A 71 -2.82 -8.73 -2.97
N CYS A 72 -2.73 -8.05 -1.81
CA CYS A 72 -2.96 -6.61 -1.69
C CYS A 72 -2.02 -5.80 -2.59
N ALA A 73 -0.71 -6.07 -2.52
CA ALA A 73 0.28 -5.40 -3.34
C ALA A 73 0.08 -5.62 -4.84
N HIS A 74 -0.30 -6.85 -5.24
CA HIS A 74 -0.66 -7.13 -6.62
C HIS A 74 -1.78 -6.20 -7.09
N ALA A 75 -2.85 -6.07 -6.30
CA ALA A 75 -3.95 -5.16 -6.62
C ALA A 75 -3.50 -3.69 -6.67
N LYS A 76 -2.71 -3.23 -5.71
CA LYS A 76 -2.17 -1.85 -5.65
C LYS A 76 -1.34 -1.48 -6.88
N PHE A 77 -0.49 -2.39 -7.35
CA PHE A 77 0.43 -2.10 -8.45
C PHE A 77 -0.15 -2.37 -9.84
N THR A 78 -1.18 -3.23 -9.97
CA THR A 78 -1.72 -3.63 -11.28
C THR A 78 -3.15 -3.19 -11.54
N ASP A 79 -3.89 -2.77 -10.52
CA ASP A 79 -5.36 -2.59 -10.54
C ASP A 79 -6.13 -3.88 -10.92
N GLU A 80 -5.47 -5.05 -10.90
CA GLU A 80 -6.09 -6.37 -11.08
C GLU A 80 -6.49 -6.95 -9.71
N VAL A 81 -7.38 -7.95 -9.71
CA VAL A 81 -7.77 -8.64 -8.46
C VAL A 81 -6.60 -9.49 -7.94
N GLY A 82 -6.19 -9.24 -6.70
CA GLY A 82 -5.25 -10.10 -6.00
C GLY A 82 -5.94 -11.35 -5.44
N VAL A 83 -5.24 -12.48 -5.44
CA VAL A 83 -5.80 -13.73 -4.92
C VAL A 83 -4.85 -14.36 -3.91
N CYS A 84 -5.35 -14.67 -2.72
CA CYS A 84 -4.62 -15.45 -1.73
C CYS A 84 -5.36 -16.74 -1.36
N LEU A 85 -4.61 -17.75 -0.92
CA LEU A 85 -5.08 -19.09 -0.63
C LEU A 85 -4.49 -19.58 0.69
N ALA A 86 -5.34 -20.06 1.60
CA ALA A 86 -4.92 -20.62 2.88
C ALA A 86 -5.74 -21.85 3.27
N THR A 87 -5.12 -22.70 4.09
CA THR A 87 -5.78 -23.84 4.71
C THR A 87 -6.77 -23.42 5.79
N SER A 88 -7.55 -24.35 6.29
CA SER A 88 -8.47 -24.19 7.43
C SER A 88 -7.75 -23.84 8.73
N GLY A 89 -8.51 -23.39 9.72
CA GLY A 89 -8.01 -23.11 11.06
C GLY A 89 -6.94 -22.02 11.09
N PRO A 90 -5.70 -22.35 11.51
CA PRO A 90 -4.65 -21.34 11.67
C PRO A 90 -4.30 -20.61 10.37
N GLY A 91 -4.28 -21.29 9.22
CA GLY A 91 -3.98 -20.64 7.94
C GLY A 91 -5.00 -19.56 7.58
N ALA A 92 -6.28 -19.85 7.80
CA ALA A 92 -7.35 -18.86 7.60
C ALA A 92 -7.21 -17.65 8.53
N ILE A 93 -6.90 -17.88 9.81
CA ILE A 93 -6.70 -16.80 10.81
C ILE A 93 -5.54 -15.89 10.41
N HIS A 94 -4.44 -16.46 9.97
CA HIS A 94 -3.24 -15.71 9.58
C HIS A 94 -3.47 -14.76 8.40
N LEU A 95 -4.42 -15.00 7.51
CA LEU A 95 -4.70 -14.09 6.38
C LEU A 95 -5.20 -12.72 6.82
N LEU A 96 -5.84 -12.61 7.99
CA LEU A 96 -6.66 -11.45 8.35
C LEU A 96 -5.90 -10.12 8.29
N ASN A 97 -4.69 -10.04 8.82
CA ASN A 97 -3.94 -8.78 8.85
C ASN A 97 -3.69 -8.23 7.43
N GLY A 98 -3.20 -9.06 6.52
CA GLY A 98 -2.99 -8.63 5.13
C GLY A 98 -4.30 -8.38 4.36
N LEU A 99 -5.40 -9.05 4.73
CA LEU A 99 -6.71 -8.77 4.17
C LEU A 99 -7.29 -7.44 4.68
N TYR A 100 -7.06 -7.08 5.95
CA TYR A 100 -7.43 -5.76 6.46
C TYR A 100 -6.63 -4.65 5.78
N ASP A 101 -5.36 -4.86 5.47
CA ASP A 101 -4.58 -3.93 4.67
C ASP A 101 -5.25 -3.68 3.30
N ALA A 102 -5.68 -4.75 2.63
CA ALA A 102 -6.40 -4.64 1.37
C ALA A 102 -7.75 -3.92 1.52
N LYS A 103 -8.55 -4.28 2.55
CA LYS A 103 -9.87 -3.68 2.80
C LYS A 103 -9.76 -2.18 3.04
N LEU A 104 -8.88 -1.76 3.97
CA LEU A 104 -8.79 -0.37 4.39
C LEU A 104 -8.16 0.53 3.32
N ASP A 105 -7.34 -0.05 2.44
CA ASP A 105 -6.75 0.67 1.30
C ASP A 105 -7.55 0.47 -0.01
N HIS A 106 -8.80 -0.05 0.10
CA HIS A 106 -9.73 -0.23 -1.02
C HIS A 106 -9.14 -1.03 -2.19
N GLN A 107 -8.48 -2.17 -1.87
CA GLN A 107 -7.89 -3.05 -2.88
C GLN A 107 -8.75 -4.28 -3.15
N PRO A 108 -9.00 -4.63 -4.42
CA PRO A 108 -9.76 -5.82 -4.77
C PRO A 108 -8.96 -7.09 -4.49
N VAL A 109 -9.37 -7.86 -3.48
CA VAL A 109 -8.71 -9.13 -3.12
C VAL A 109 -9.76 -10.21 -2.90
N VAL A 110 -9.52 -11.39 -3.48
CA VAL A 110 -10.30 -12.61 -3.24
C VAL A 110 -9.48 -13.57 -2.39
N ALA A 111 -9.96 -13.88 -1.19
CA ALA A 111 -9.41 -14.91 -0.33
C ALA A 111 -10.12 -16.25 -0.57
N ILE A 112 -9.37 -17.28 -0.93
CA ILE A 112 -9.87 -18.65 -1.06
C ILE A 112 -9.38 -19.45 0.14
N ILE A 113 -10.31 -20.06 0.89
CA ILE A 113 -10.01 -20.59 2.22
C ILE A 113 -10.55 -22.01 2.31
N GLY A 114 -9.69 -22.95 2.68
CA GLY A 114 -10.10 -24.31 3.02
C GLY A 114 -10.92 -24.35 4.31
N GLN A 115 -11.79 -25.34 4.41
CA GLN A 115 -12.51 -25.65 5.63
C GLN A 115 -12.43 -27.16 5.91
N GLN A 116 -12.70 -27.54 7.15
CA GLN A 116 -12.82 -28.94 7.54
C GLN A 116 -13.95 -29.63 6.78
N LYS A 117 -13.91 -30.96 6.74
CA LYS A 117 -14.92 -31.79 6.08
C LYS A 117 -16.32 -31.38 6.51
N SER A 118 -17.24 -31.23 5.57
CA SER A 118 -18.61 -30.76 5.82
C SER A 118 -19.35 -31.57 6.92
N THR A 119 -19.10 -32.86 6.97
CA THR A 119 -19.69 -33.77 7.99
C THR A 119 -19.07 -33.62 9.39
N ALA A 120 -17.95 -32.93 9.53
CA ALA A 120 -17.28 -32.66 10.81
C ALA A 120 -17.64 -31.28 11.38
N LEU A 121 -18.23 -30.40 10.59
CA LEU A 121 -18.58 -29.04 11.03
C LEU A 121 -19.65 -29.08 12.12
N GLY A 122 -19.43 -28.30 13.18
CA GLY A 122 -20.29 -28.25 14.38
C GLY A 122 -19.96 -29.32 15.43
N SER A 123 -18.91 -30.13 15.23
CA SER A 123 -18.51 -31.17 16.16
C SER A 123 -17.33 -30.80 17.06
N ASN A 124 -16.84 -29.57 16.98
CA ASN A 124 -15.61 -29.13 17.64
C ASN A 124 -14.38 -29.91 17.15
N TYR A 125 -14.35 -30.20 15.85
CA TYR A 125 -13.27 -30.97 15.24
C TYR A 125 -11.96 -30.18 15.19
N GLN A 126 -10.82 -30.90 15.10
CA GLN A 126 -9.49 -30.26 15.02
C GLN A 126 -9.43 -29.24 13.90
N GLN A 127 -8.90 -28.04 14.17
CA GLN A 127 -8.81 -26.90 13.26
C GLN A 127 -10.17 -26.37 12.73
N GLU A 128 -11.27 -26.77 13.32
CA GLU A 128 -12.57 -26.18 13.02
C GLU A 128 -12.61 -24.75 13.58
N VAL A 129 -12.90 -23.80 12.71
CA VAL A 129 -13.14 -22.39 13.05
C VAL A 129 -14.40 -21.94 12.31
N ASP A 130 -15.26 -21.18 12.96
CA ASP A 130 -16.38 -20.52 12.29
C ASP A 130 -15.86 -19.44 11.34
N LEU A 131 -15.48 -19.87 10.14
CA LEU A 131 -14.89 -18.97 9.14
C LEU A 131 -15.89 -17.96 8.58
N MET A 132 -17.20 -18.30 8.58
CA MET A 132 -18.22 -17.34 8.15
C MET A 132 -18.26 -16.12 9.08
N SER A 133 -18.20 -16.36 10.39
CA SER A 133 -18.13 -15.28 11.38
C SER A 133 -16.76 -14.59 11.40
N LEU A 134 -15.67 -15.35 11.28
CA LEU A 134 -14.31 -14.82 11.31
C LEU A 134 -14.05 -13.79 10.19
N PHE A 135 -14.53 -14.07 8.98
CA PHE A 135 -14.32 -13.21 7.82
C PHE A 135 -15.40 -12.14 7.63
N LYS A 136 -16.45 -12.16 8.45
CA LYS A 136 -17.62 -11.27 8.27
C LYS A 136 -17.27 -9.80 8.26
N ASP A 137 -16.32 -9.35 9.05
CA ASP A 137 -15.92 -7.93 9.04
C ASP A 137 -14.97 -7.64 7.88
N VAL A 138 -13.89 -8.40 7.72
CA VAL A 138 -12.88 -8.11 6.70
C VAL A 138 -13.40 -8.26 5.26
N ALA A 139 -14.34 -9.18 5.03
CA ALA A 139 -15.00 -9.42 3.74
C ALA A 139 -16.51 -9.14 3.83
N SER A 140 -16.87 -7.99 4.42
CA SER A 140 -18.26 -7.61 4.75
C SER A 140 -19.23 -7.70 3.58
N GLU A 141 -18.77 -7.41 2.37
CA GLU A 141 -19.62 -7.41 1.16
C GLU A 141 -19.88 -8.83 0.63
N TYR A 142 -18.98 -9.77 0.87
CA TYR A 142 -19.18 -11.14 0.41
C TYR A 142 -18.29 -12.15 1.13
N VAL A 143 -18.89 -12.94 2.01
CA VAL A 143 -18.34 -14.19 2.57
C VAL A 143 -19.29 -15.31 2.22
N GLN A 144 -18.80 -16.35 1.54
CA GLN A 144 -19.67 -17.46 1.14
C GLN A 144 -18.94 -18.81 1.23
N MET A 145 -19.61 -19.81 1.81
CA MET A 145 -19.15 -21.20 1.81
C MET A 145 -19.78 -21.95 0.63
N ILE A 146 -18.97 -22.68 -0.12
CA ILE A 146 -19.42 -23.61 -1.16
C ILE A 146 -19.76 -24.94 -0.46
N THR A 147 -21.04 -25.23 -0.33
CA THR A 147 -21.54 -26.47 0.31
C THR A 147 -22.04 -27.51 -0.69
N ASP A 148 -22.20 -27.11 -1.96
CA ASP A 148 -22.64 -27.95 -3.05
C ASP A 148 -21.84 -27.62 -4.33
N PRO A 149 -21.43 -28.62 -5.15
CA PRO A 149 -20.71 -28.40 -6.39
C PRO A 149 -21.37 -27.41 -7.36
N GLY A 150 -22.71 -27.37 -7.39
CA GLY A 150 -23.48 -26.45 -8.24
C GLY A 150 -23.30 -24.97 -7.88
N GLN A 151 -22.86 -24.66 -6.65
CA GLN A 151 -22.60 -23.30 -6.18
C GLN A 151 -21.25 -22.74 -6.66
N ALA A 152 -20.28 -23.61 -7.01
CA ALA A 152 -18.90 -23.20 -7.25
C ALA A 152 -18.78 -22.05 -8.28
N ARG A 153 -19.48 -22.16 -9.41
CA ARG A 153 -19.51 -21.14 -10.46
C ARG A 153 -20.01 -19.80 -9.92
N LEU A 154 -21.17 -19.80 -9.30
CA LEU A 154 -21.81 -18.58 -8.78
C LEU A 154 -20.93 -17.91 -7.73
N VAL A 155 -20.43 -18.67 -6.75
CA VAL A 155 -19.70 -18.15 -5.61
C VAL A 155 -18.38 -17.50 -6.07
N ILE A 156 -17.63 -18.18 -6.94
CA ILE A 156 -16.38 -17.64 -7.49
C ILE A 156 -16.66 -16.39 -8.32
N ASP A 157 -17.59 -16.45 -9.28
CA ASP A 157 -17.86 -15.31 -10.16
C ASP A 157 -18.37 -14.08 -9.40
N ARG A 158 -19.19 -14.28 -8.35
CA ARG A 158 -19.65 -13.17 -7.50
C ARG A 158 -18.52 -12.60 -6.65
N ALA A 159 -17.67 -13.45 -6.07
CA ALA A 159 -16.53 -12.98 -5.28
C ALA A 159 -15.64 -12.04 -6.09
N PHE A 160 -15.24 -12.45 -7.30
CA PHE A 160 -14.42 -11.61 -8.19
C PHE A 160 -15.12 -10.34 -8.61
N ARG A 161 -16.40 -10.43 -8.97
CA ARG A 161 -17.17 -9.27 -9.43
C ARG A 161 -17.37 -8.23 -8.33
N ILE A 162 -17.71 -8.68 -7.11
CA ILE A 162 -17.89 -7.80 -5.96
C ILE A 162 -16.55 -7.20 -5.53
N ALA A 163 -15.48 -8.00 -5.43
CA ALA A 163 -14.15 -7.49 -5.09
C ALA A 163 -13.74 -6.35 -6.04
N LYS A 164 -13.95 -6.51 -7.34
CA LYS A 164 -13.59 -5.51 -8.35
C LYS A 164 -14.52 -4.29 -8.34
N ALA A 165 -15.85 -4.51 -8.22
CA ALA A 165 -16.84 -3.44 -8.25
C ALA A 165 -16.75 -2.53 -7.03
N GLU A 166 -16.64 -3.12 -5.84
CA GLU A 166 -16.63 -2.40 -4.55
C GLU A 166 -15.20 -2.07 -4.08
N ARG A 167 -14.18 -2.50 -4.82
CA ARG A 167 -12.77 -2.36 -4.43
C ARG A 167 -12.54 -2.82 -2.99
N THR A 168 -12.85 -4.07 -2.73
CA THR A 168 -12.87 -4.64 -1.37
C THR A 168 -12.40 -6.08 -1.34
N VAL A 169 -12.31 -6.64 -0.15
CA VAL A 169 -12.01 -8.04 0.09
C VAL A 169 -13.28 -8.87 0.01
N THR A 170 -13.20 -10.03 -0.64
CA THR A 170 -14.22 -11.09 -0.59
C THR A 170 -13.60 -12.41 -0.16
N ALA A 171 -14.38 -13.27 0.46
CA ALA A 171 -13.92 -14.56 0.97
C ALA A 171 -14.78 -15.72 0.45
N VAL A 172 -14.11 -16.75 -0.06
CA VAL A 172 -14.72 -18.00 -0.52
C VAL A 172 -14.18 -19.14 0.33
N ILE A 173 -15.06 -19.82 1.04
CA ILE A 173 -14.73 -20.92 1.95
C ILE A 173 -15.13 -22.22 1.29
N ILE A 174 -14.26 -23.24 1.32
CA ILE A 174 -14.51 -24.50 0.61
C ILE A 174 -14.11 -25.68 1.51
N PRO A 175 -15.09 -26.48 2.02
CA PRO A 175 -14.80 -27.71 2.75
C PRO A 175 -13.96 -28.68 1.90
N ASN A 176 -13.03 -29.39 2.53
CA ASN A 176 -12.07 -30.25 1.82
C ASN A 176 -12.74 -31.41 1.08
N ASP A 177 -13.83 -31.99 1.61
CA ASP A 177 -14.61 -33.02 0.93
C ASP A 177 -15.36 -32.47 -0.30
N VAL A 178 -15.86 -31.23 -0.24
CA VAL A 178 -16.52 -30.58 -1.39
C VAL A 178 -15.55 -30.35 -2.54
N GLN A 179 -14.27 -30.05 -2.23
CA GLN A 179 -13.22 -29.86 -3.23
C GLN A 179 -13.06 -31.06 -4.17
N GLU A 180 -13.33 -32.28 -3.67
CA GLU A 180 -13.12 -33.52 -4.42
C GLU A 180 -14.39 -34.03 -5.10
N LEU A 181 -15.55 -33.44 -4.83
CA LEU A 181 -16.80 -33.82 -5.50
C LEU A 181 -16.74 -33.51 -7.00
N LYS A 182 -17.52 -34.23 -7.78
CA LYS A 182 -17.66 -33.99 -9.22
C LYS A 182 -18.20 -32.58 -9.46
N ALA A 183 -17.53 -31.80 -10.30
CA ALA A 183 -17.97 -30.45 -10.64
C ALA A 183 -19.29 -30.44 -11.44
N VAL A 184 -20.11 -29.43 -11.15
CA VAL A 184 -21.28 -29.07 -11.98
C VAL A 184 -20.87 -27.91 -12.88
N VAL A 185 -20.31 -28.24 -14.03
CA VAL A 185 -19.80 -27.25 -14.98
C VAL A 185 -20.95 -26.46 -15.62
N GLU A 186 -22.03 -27.16 -15.98
CA GLU A 186 -23.24 -26.54 -16.51
C GLU A 186 -24.41 -26.88 -15.58
N PRO A 187 -24.93 -25.92 -14.80
CA PRO A 187 -26.11 -26.14 -13.98
C PRO A 187 -27.32 -26.51 -14.82
N PRO A 188 -28.19 -27.40 -14.33
CA PRO A 188 -29.41 -27.77 -15.04
C PRO A 188 -30.32 -26.54 -15.22
N ARG A 189 -31.10 -26.51 -16.31
CA ARG A 189 -32.10 -25.45 -16.55
C ARG A 189 -33.39 -25.75 -15.80
N GLU A 190 -33.38 -25.46 -14.51
CA GLU A 190 -34.52 -25.71 -13.63
C GLU A 190 -34.71 -24.55 -12.65
N HIS A 191 -35.82 -24.55 -11.90
CA HIS A 191 -36.10 -23.53 -10.90
C HIS A 191 -34.99 -23.50 -9.82
N GLY A 192 -34.45 -22.31 -9.54
CA GLY A 192 -33.37 -22.12 -8.56
C GLY A 192 -31.96 -22.26 -9.12
N SER A 193 -31.77 -22.75 -10.34
CA SER A 193 -30.45 -22.81 -10.98
C SER A 193 -29.95 -21.40 -11.36
N VAL A 194 -28.66 -21.16 -11.11
CA VAL A 194 -28.00 -19.88 -11.42
C VAL A 194 -26.82 -20.13 -12.36
N VAL A 195 -26.83 -19.45 -13.50
CA VAL A 195 -25.73 -19.50 -14.46
C VAL A 195 -25.08 -18.11 -14.53
N THR A 196 -23.79 -18.05 -14.21
CA THR A 196 -23.01 -16.80 -14.22
C THR A 196 -21.91 -16.87 -15.27
N GLY A 197 -21.50 -15.71 -15.79
CA GLY A 197 -20.36 -15.55 -16.69
C GLY A 197 -19.19 -14.84 -16.00
N VAL A 198 -18.01 -14.90 -16.60
CA VAL A 198 -16.84 -14.11 -16.22
C VAL A 198 -16.98 -12.68 -16.73
N GLY A 199 -16.21 -11.80 -16.12
CA GLY A 199 -16.07 -10.41 -16.55
C GLY A 199 -16.76 -9.41 -15.64
N HIS A 200 -16.23 -8.21 -15.69
CA HIS A 200 -16.70 -7.03 -14.98
C HIS A 200 -16.66 -5.84 -15.93
N ALA A 201 -17.74 -5.10 -16.00
CA ALA A 201 -17.77 -3.82 -16.68
C ALA A 201 -17.39 -2.71 -15.68
N ARG A 202 -16.46 -1.84 -16.07
CA ARG A 202 -16.14 -0.65 -15.27
C ARG A 202 -17.34 0.30 -15.33
N SER A 203 -17.87 0.66 -14.19
CA SER A 203 -18.88 1.71 -14.11
C SER A 203 -18.22 3.07 -14.37
N HIS A 204 -18.79 3.86 -15.25
CA HIS A 204 -18.44 5.27 -15.41
C HIS A 204 -19.44 6.09 -14.60
N VAL A 205 -19.00 6.59 -13.46
CA VAL A 205 -19.77 7.54 -12.65
C VAL A 205 -19.20 8.92 -12.94
N SER A 206 -20.05 9.83 -13.39
CA SER A 206 -19.69 11.22 -13.67
C SER A 206 -20.68 12.14 -12.98
N PRO A 207 -20.21 13.21 -12.32
CA PRO A 207 -21.09 14.23 -11.75
C PRO A 207 -21.95 14.88 -12.82
N VAL A 208 -23.10 15.40 -12.43
CA VAL A 208 -23.97 16.16 -13.34
C VAL A 208 -23.41 17.57 -13.60
N GLU A 209 -23.79 18.17 -14.73
CA GLU A 209 -23.25 19.46 -15.19
C GLU A 209 -23.41 20.59 -14.15
N THR A 210 -24.52 20.61 -13.41
CA THR A 210 -24.77 21.62 -12.35
C THR A 210 -23.81 21.49 -11.17
N GLU A 211 -23.39 20.27 -10.81
CA GLU A 211 -22.39 20.04 -9.75
C GLU A 211 -20.99 20.41 -10.24
N LEU A 212 -20.66 20.09 -11.49
CA LEU A 212 -19.40 20.51 -12.12
C LEU A 212 -19.27 22.03 -12.19
N GLN A 213 -20.37 22.74 -12.56
CA GLN A 213 -20.38 24.21 -12.57
C GLN A 213 -20.21 24.78 -11.17
N ALA A 214 -20.90 24.25 -10.18
CA ALA A 214 -20.76 24.67 -8.78
C ALA A 214 -19.31 24.48 -8.27
N ALA A 215 -18.67 23.36 -8.63
CA ALA A 215 -17.27 23.12 -8.30
C ALA A 215 -16.33 24.12 -8.99
N ALA A 216 -16.56 24.38 -10.28
CA ALA A 216 -15.80 25.37 -11.04
C ALA A 216 -15.95 26.78 -10.42
N ASP A 217 -17.14 27.18 -10.03
CA ASP A 217 -17.39 28.48 -9.39
C ASP A 217 -16.60 28.64 -8.09
N VAL A 218 -16.52 27.59 -7.26
CA VAL A 218 -15.70 27.58 -6.03
C VAL A 218 -14.21 27.71 -6.36
N LEU A 219 -13.71 26.90 -7.31
CA LEU A 219 -12.29 26.86 -7.68
C LEU A 219 -11.83 28.14 -8.39
N ASN A 220 -12.67 28.70 -9.26
CA ASN A 220 -12.38 29.94 -9.97
C ASN A 220 -12.35 31.15 -9.02
N ALA A 221 -13.21 31.19 -8.00
CA ALA A 221 -13.24 32.24 -6.99
C ALA A 221 -12.04 32.19 -6.03
N GLY A 222 -11.43 31.02 -5.81
CA GLY A 222 -10.29 30.83 -4.91
C GLY A 222 -9.06 31.59 -5.37
N LYS A 223 -8.33 32.23 -4.46
CA LYS A 223 -7.08 32.92 -4.74
C LYS A 223 -5.86 32.06 -4.37
N LYS A 224 -5.98 31.28 -3.31
CA LYS A 224 -4.94 30.39 -2.78
C LYS A 224 -5.46 28.94 -2.81
N VAL A 225 -5.47 28.34 -4.01
CA VAL A 225 -5.97 26.98 -4.18
C VAL A 225 -4.89 25.97 -3.77
N ALA A 226 -5.26 25.04 -2.88
CA ALA A 226 -4.49 23.86 -2.52
C ALA A 226 -5.15 22.59 -3.07
N ILE A 227 -4.38 21.73 -3.71
CA ILE A 227 -4.84 20.42 -4.17
C ILE A 227 -4.26 19.36 -3.26
N LEU A 228 -5.09 18.41 -2.80
CA LEU A 228 -4.68 17.21 -2.08
C LEU A 228 -5.07 15.98 -2.88
N ILE A 229 -4.07 15.24 -3.35
CA ILE A 229 -4.29 14.00 -4.11
C ILE A 229 -4.05 12.75 -3.27
N GLY A 230 -4.89 11.73 -3.47
CA GLY A 230 -4.73 10.40 -2.87
C GLY A 230 -4.57 9.30 -3.92
N ALA A 231 -4.69 8.04 -3.49
CA ALA A 231 -4.60 6.88 -4.38
C ALA A 231 -5.67 6.88 -5.49
N GLY A 232 -6.84 7.46 -5.26
CA GLY A 232 -7.89 7.60 -6.26
C GLY A 232 -7.54 8.52 -7.44
N ALA A 233 -6.41 9.23 -7.36
CA ALA A 233 -5.88 10.04 -8.46
C ALA A 233 -4.92 9.26 -9.39
N PHE A 234 -4.59 7.97 -9.09
CA PHE A 234 -3.85 7.15 -10.04
C PHE A 234 -4.59 7.07 -11.38
N GLY A 235 -3.88 7.30 -12.48
CA GLY A 235 -4.47 7.37 -13.81
C GLY A 235 -5.02 8.76 -14.21
N ALA A 236 -5.05 9.73 -13.29
CA ALA A 236 -5.47 11.12 -13.52
C ALA A 236 -4.31 12.13 -13.43
N ALA A 237 -3.06 11.67 -13.41
CA ALA A 237 -1.87 12.52 -13.20
C ALA A 237 -1.82 13.72 -14.14
N GLU A 238 -2.05 13.53 -15.44
CA GLU A 238 -2.02 14.60 -16.44
C GLU A 238 -3.12 15.66 -16.16
N GLN A 239 -4.34 15.20 -15.84
CA GLN A 239 -5.46 16.10 -15.52
C GLN A 239 -5.18 16.90 -14.24
N VAL A 240 -4.54 16.28 -13.23
CA VAL A 240 -4.11 17.00 -12.02
C VAL A 240 -3.06 18.06 -12.34
N LYS A 241 -2.08 17.75 -13.20
CA LYS A 241 -1.08 18.73 -13.66
C LYS A 241 -1.74 19.92 -14.38
N GLU A 242 -2.67 19.64 -15.30
CA GLU A 242 -3.41 20.66 -16.06
C GLU A 242 -4.25 21.55 -15.11
N VAL A 243 -5.00 20.96 -14.17
CA VAL A 243 -5.78 21.72 -13.19
C VAL A 243 -4.89 22.55 -12.28
N ALA A 244 -3.77 21.98 -11.80
CA ALA A 244 -2.81 22.71 -10.97
C ALA A 244 -2.19 23.90 -11.73
N GLU A 245 -1.96 23.74 -13.03
CA GLU A 245 -1.46 24.84 -13.88
C GLU A 245 -2.51 25.93 -14.07
N VAL A 246 -3.74 25.57 -14.45
CA VAL A 246 -4.83 26.53 -14.66
C VAL A 246 -5.12 27.33 -13.39
N LEU A 247 -5.19 26.67 -12.25
CA LEU A 247 -5.53 27.30 -10.96
C LEU A 247 -4.34 27.93 -10.24
N GLY A 248 -3.10 27.81 -10.76
CA GLY A 248 -1.90 28.25 -10.04
C GLY A 248 -1.74 27.57 -8.69
N ALA A 249 -2.23 26.32 -8.54
CA ALA A 249 -2.33 25.60 -7.28
C ALA A 249 -1.07 24.81 -6.93
N GLY A 250 -0.81 24.64 -5.62
CA GLY A 250 0.13 23.65 -5.12
C GLY A 250 -0.54 22.28 -4.94
N VAL A 251 0.26 21.23 -4.99
CA VAL A 251 -0.24 19.86 -4.86
C VAL A 251 0.46 19.13 -3.72
N ALA A 252 -0.29 18.81 -2.66
CA ALA A 252 0.11 17.91 -1.59
C ALA A 252 -0.36 16.48 -1.89
N LYS A 253 0.36 15.50 -1.37
CA LYS A 253 0.09 14.08 -1.61
C LYS A 253 -0.23 13.35 -0.30
N ALA A 254 -1.39 12.70 -0.21
CA ALA A 254 -1.60 11.68 0.80
C ALA A 254 -0.60 10.53 0.56
N LEU A 255 -0.21 9.81 1.62
CA LEU A 255 0.90 8.85 1.54
C LEU A 255 0.68 7.74 0.50
N LEU A 256 -0.54 7.21 0.38
CA LEU A 256 -0.91 6.26 -0.68
C LEU A 256 -0.92 6.87 -2.08
N GLY A 257 -1.03 8.18 -2.19
CA GLY A 257 -0.95 8.94 -3.44
C GLY A 257 0.45 9.46 -3.78
N LYS A 258 1.49 9.12 -2.98
CA LYS A 258 2.85 9.66 -3.16
C LYS A 258 3.39 9.46 -4.57
N ALA A 259 3.09 8.34 -5.22
CA ALA A 259 3.56 8.01 -6.55
C ALA A 259 2.63 8.46 -7.70
N VAL A 260 1.59 9.25 -7.43
CA VAL A 260 0.68 9.79 -8.47
C VAL A 260 1.38 10.86 -9.30
N LEU A 261 2.11 11.75 -8.65
CA LEU A 261 2.89 12.81 -9.32
C LEU A 261 4.37 12.74 -8.93
N PRO A 262 5.28 13.08 -9.84
CA PRO A 262 6.70 13.21 -9.52
C PRO A 262 6.95 14.37 -8.56
N ASP A 263 7.99 14.23 -7.72
CA ASP A 263 8.40 15.23 -6.70
C ASP A 263 9.35 16.31 -7.27
N ASP A 264 9.73 16.23 -8.53
CA ASP A 264 10.55 17.21 -9.24
C ASP A 264 9.74 18.35 -9.86
N LEU A 265 8.41 18.26 -9.83
CA LEU A 265 7.54 19.37 -10.20
C LEU A 265 7.61 20.46 -9.11
N PRO A 266 7.90 21.74 -9.46
CA PRO A 266 8.21 22.77 -8.46
C PRO A 266 7.04 23.14 -7.54
N TYR A 267 5.82 22.77 -7.90
CA TYR A 267 4.60 23.02 -7.13
C TYR A 267 4.08 21.78 -6.38
N VAL A 268 4.76 20.65 -6.46
CA VAL A 268 4.43 19.45 -5.69
C VAL A 268 5.13 19.55 -4.33
N THR A 269 4.33 19.78 -3.29
CA THR A 269 4.83 20.09 -1.95
C THR A 269 5.27 18.85 -1.15
N GLY A 270 5.01 17.64 -1.68
CA GLY A 270 5.36 16.36 -1.05
C GLY A 270 4.21 15.76 -0.25
N SER A 271 4.54 14.85 0.67
CA SER A 271 3.53 14.19 1.51
C SER A 271 2.93 15.13 2.54
N ILE A 272 1.66 14.90 2.91
CA ILE A 272 0.96 15.62 4.00
C ILE A 272 0.83 14.73 5.23
N GLY A 273 0.56 15.33 6.38
CA GLY A 273 0.28 14.64 7.64
C GLY A 273 1.49 14.50 8.56
N LEU A 274 1.42 13.56 9.50
CA LEU A 274 2.48 13.29 10.47
C LEU A 274 3.84 13.05 9.79
N LEU A 275 3.85 12.30 8.68
CA LEU A 275 5.03 12.01 7.88
C LEU A 275 5.25 13.06 6.78
N GLY A 276 4.50 14.15 6.82
CA GLY A 276 4.48 15.15 5.75
C GLY A 276 5.64 16.12 5.77
N THR A 277 5.61 17.03 4.81
CA THR A 277 6.58 18.09 4.61
C THR A 277 6.10 19.41 5.20
N LYS A 278 7.01 20.31 5.53
CA LYS A 278 6.67 21.69 5.96
C LYS A 278 5.93 22.44 4.84
N ALA A 279 6.36 22.25 3.57
CA ALA A 279 5.71 22.87 2.43
C ALA A 279 4.24 22.42 2.25
N SER A 280 3.92 21.14 2.48
CA SER A 280 2.54 20.64 2.45
C SER A 280 1.70 21.16 3.60
N TRP A 281 2.27 21.29 4.78
CA TRP A 281 1.59 21.88 5.93
C TRP A 281 1.28 23.36 5.69
N GLN A 282 2.26 24.15 5.22
CA GLN A 282 2.06 25.55 4.88
C GLN A 282 1.00 25.73 3.78
N LEU A 283 1.02 24.87 2.74
CA LEU A 283 0.02 24.87 1.69
C LEU A 283 -1.41 24.74 2.25
N MET A 284 -1.63 23.83 3.19
CA MET A 284 -2.94 23.63 3.82
C MET A 284 -3.30 24.74 4.79
N GLU A 285 -2.31 25.24 5.55
CA GLU A 285 -2.52 26.33 6.51
C GLU A 285 -2.92 27.64 5.83
N ASP A 286 -2.35 27.96 4.67
CA ASP A 286 -2.49 29.27 4.04
C ASP A 286 -3.54 29.31 2.91
N CYS A 287 -4.10 28.17 2.50
CA CYS A 287 -5.08 28.14 1.42
C CYS A 287 -6.44 28.74 1.82
N ASP A 288 -7.13 29.31 0.83
CA ASP A 288 -8.54 29.73 0.93
C ASP A 288 -9.49 28.77 0.23
N THR A 289 -8.97 27.84 -0.54
CA THR A 289 -9.74 26.84 -1.30
C THR A 289 -9.00 25.51 -1.31
N LEU A 290 -9.65 24.45 -0.79
CA LEU A 290 -9.14 23.09 -0.76
C LEU A 290 -9.83 22.24 -1.83
N PHE A 291 -9.04 21.61 -2.71
CA PHE A 291 -9.53 20.66 -3.70
C PHE A 291 -8.95 19.27 -3.41
N MET A 292 -9.76 18.34 -2.88
CA MET A 292 -9.38 16.97 -2.61
C MET A 292 -9.76 16.05 -3.77
N ILE A 293 -8.80 15.25 -4.26
CA ILE A 293 -8.98 14.37 -5.43
C ILE A 293 -8.60 12.94 -5.06
N GLY A 294 -9.60 12.07 -4.99
CA GLY A 294 -9.41 10.65 -4.72
C GLY A 294 -8.67 10.36 -3.41
N SER A 295 -9.02 11.10 -2.36
CA SER A 295 -8.40 10.99 -1.04
C SER A 295 -9.42 11.10 0.07
N SER A 296 -9.34 10.19 1.03
CA SER A 296 -10.01 10.24 2.33
C SER A 296 -8.99 10.44 3.47
N PHE A 297 -7.99 11.27 3.25
CA PHE A 297 -6.87 11.53 4.16
C PHE A 297 -7.34 11.63 5.63
N PRO A 298 -6.81 10.80 6.56
CA PRO A 298 -7.46 10.56 7.84
C PRO A 298 -7.20 11.63 8.92
N TYR A 299 -6.17 12.48 8.76
CA TYR A 299 -5.67 13.36 9.80
C TYR A 299 -6.17 14.79 9.60
N ALA A 300 -7.36 15.10 10.15
CA ALA A 300 -8.00 16.42 9.98
C ALA A 300 -7.15 17.58 10.52
N GLU A 301 -6.29 17.33 11.51
CA GLU A 301 -5.39 18.34 12.08
C GLU A 301 -4.33 18.88 11.12
N TYR A 302 -4.11 18.21 9.99
CA TYR A 302 -3.23 18.68 8.91
C TYR A 302 -3.98 19.27 7.71
N LEU A 303 -5.31 19.35 7.78
CA LEU A 303 -6.14 20.06 6.83
C LEU A 303 -6.41 21.48 7.33
N PRO A 304 -6.90 22.40 6.47
CA PRO A 304 -7.30 23.73 6.93
C PRO A 304 -8.32 23.66 8.08
N GLU A 305 -8.31 24.63 8.99
CA GLU A 305 -9.35 24.74 10.00
C GLU A 305 -10.73 24.83 9.34
N ALA A 306 -11.73 24.21 9.95
CA ALA A 306 -13.09 24.21 9.41
C ALA A 306 -13.61 25.66 9.21
N GLY A 307 -14.05 25.97 8.00
CA GLY A 307 -14.51 27.30 7.61
C GLY A 307 -13.44 28.28 7.14
N LYS A 308 -12.15 27.92 7.21
CA LYS A 308 -11.04 28.76 6.69
C LYS A 308 -10.95 28.68 5.16
N ALA A 309 -11.14 27.52 4.59
CA ALA A 309 -11.11 27.30 3.15
C ALA A 309 -12.44 26.76 2.63
N ARG A 310 -12.85 27.17 1.43
CA ARG A 310 -13.94 26.52 0.70
C ARG A 310 -13.44 25.16 0.18
N GLY A 311 -14.31 24.13 0.18
CA GLY A 311 -13.90 22.77 -0.15
C GLY A 311 -14.60 22.19 -1.37
N VAL A 312 -13.84 21.56 -2.26
CA VAL A 312 -14.34 20.71 -3.34
C VAL A 312 -13.69 19.33 -3.20
N GLN A 313 -14.47 18.25 -3.33
CA GLN A 313 -13.91 16.90 -3.26
C GLN A 313 -14.43 16.02 -4.40
N ILE A 314 -13.52 15.25 -5.01
CA ILE A 314 -13.85 14.16 -5.94
C ILE A 314 -13.53 12.84 -5.25
N ASP A 315 -14.49 11.93 -5.23
CA ASP A 315 -14.28 10.54 -4.81
C ASP A 315 -15.20 9.59 -5.60
N LEU A 316 -14.73 8.37 -5.81
CA LEU A 316 -15.52 7.32 -6.48
C LEU A 316 -16.59 6.75 -5.54
N ASP A 317 -16.33 6.74 -4.23
CA ASP A 317 -17.25 6.29 -3.19
C ASP A 317 -17.92 7.48 -2.49
N GLY A 318 -19.21 7.66 -2.72
CA GLY A 318 -19.98 8.72 -2.09
C GLY A 318 -19.96 8.71 -0.56
N LYS A 319 -19.66 7.57 0.07
CA LYS A 319 -19.51 7.45 1.54
C LYS A 319 -18.25 8.15 2.06
N MET A 320 -17.26 8.38 1.21
CA MET A 320 -15.99 9.02 1.56
C MET A 320 -15.99 10.53 1.37
N LEU A 321 -17.05 11.08 0.77
CA LEU A 321 -17.18 12.52 0.54
C LEU A 321 -17.48 13.26 1.85
N SER A 322 -16.77 14.38 2.07
CA SER A 322 -16.98 15.31 3.21
C SER A 322 -16.82 14.72 4.62
N ILE A 323 -16.16 13.58 4.78
CA ILE A 323 -15.96 12.93 6.10
C ILE A 323 -14.76 13.48 6.89
N ARG A 324 -13.86 14.23 6.25
CA ARG A 324 -12.64 14.77 6.88
C ARG A 324 -12.58 16.29 6.92
N TYR A 325 -13.27 16.93 5.99
CA TYR A 325 -13.38 18.36 5.88
C TYR A 325 -14.82 18.72 5.42
N PRO A 326 -15.43 19.81 5.92
CA PRO A 326 -16.75 20.24 5.48
C PRO A 326 -16.67 20.79 4.04
N MET A 327 -16.82 19.90 3.06
CA MET A 327 -16.79 20.26 1.65
C MET A 327 -18.04 21.02 1.24
N GLU A 328 -17.88 22.10 0.48
CA GLU A 328 -18.99 22.86 -0.09
C GLU A 328 -19.58 22.15 -1.31
N VAL A 329 -18.73 21.53 -2.14
CA VAL A 329 -19.13 20.75 -3.31
C VAL A 329 -18.51 19.37 -3.28
N CYS A 330 -19.35 18.35 -3.41
CA CYS A 330 -18.96 16.95 -3.48
C CYS A 330 -19.26 16.39 -4.87
N LEU A 331 -18.26 15.87 -5.55
CA LEU A 331 -18.36 15.28 -6.88
C LEU A 331 -18.13 13.77 -6.80
N MET A 332 -19.20 12.99 -6.93
CA MET A 332 -19.07 11.53 -6.99
C MET A 332 -18.68 11.10 -8.42
N GLY A 333 -17.47 10.59 -8.60
CA GLY A 333 -17.01 10.18 -9.92
C GLY A 333 -15.56 9.71 -9.97
N ASP A 334 -15.19 9.13 -11.12
CA ASP A 334 -13.79 8.80 -11.42
C ASP A 334 -12.97 10.10 -11.54
N SER A 335 -11.82 10.16 -10.88
CA SER A 335 -10.99 11.36 -10.83
C SER A 335 -10.61 11.86 -12.23
N LYS A 336 -10.19 10.96 -13.13
CA LYS A 336 -9.76 11.33 -14.48
C LYS A 336 -10.91 11.88 -15.32
N ASP A 337 -12.06 11.20 -15.31
CA ASP A 337 -13.21 11.58 -16.12
C ASP A 337 -13.86 12.86 -15.55
N THR A 338 -13.93 12.99 -14.24
CA THR A 338 -14.43 14.20 -13.57
C THR A 338 -13.54 15.41 -13.84
N LEU A 339 -12.21 15.28 -13.72
CA LEU A 339 -11.29 16.37 -14.00
C LEU A 339 -11.32 16.79 -15.47
N LYS A 340 -11.45 15.86 -16.42
CA LYS A 340 -11.63 16.18 -17.84
C LYS A 340 -12.90 17.00 -18.11
N ALA A 341 -13.99 16.68 -17.41
CA ALA A 341 -15.24 17.42 -17.53
C ALA A 341 -15.17 18.79 -16.86
N LEU A 342 -14.41 18.91 -15.77
CA LEU A 342 -14.25 20.15 -15.00
C LEU A 342 -13.30 21.15 -15.67
N LEU A 343 -12.20 20.68 -16.27
CA LEU A 343 -11.15 21.51 -16.88
C LEU A 343 -11.68 22.62 -17.81
N PRO A 344 -12.62 22.37 -18.73
CA PRO A 344 -13.15 23.41 -19.62
C PRO A 344 -13.92 24.54 -18.91
N LEU A 345 -14.33 24.32 -17.64
CA LEU A 345 -15.07 25.28 -16.81
C LEU A 345 -14.15 26.10 -15.92
N LEU A 346 -12.86 25.75 -15.84
CA LEU A 346 -11.87 26.45 -15.02
C LEU A 346 -11.26 27.62 -15.77
N GLU A 347 -11.03 28.70 -15.03
CA GLU A 347 -10.43 29.94 -15.53
C GLU A 347 -8.94 29.99 -15.18
N TYR A 348 -8.10 30.32 -16.17
CA TYR A 348 -6.67 30.50 -15.94
C TYR A 348 -6.39 31.69 -15.03
N LYS A 349 -5.66 31.47 -13.95
CA LYS A 349 -5.31 32.51 -12.98
C LYS A 349 -4.06 33.26 -13.44
N GLU A 350 -4.23 34.52 -13.82
CA GLU A 350 -3.13 35.41 -14.24
C GLU A 350 -2.21 35.80 -13.07
N ASP A 351 -2.76 35.95 -11.85
CA ASP A 351 -1.95 36.18 -10.65
C ASP A 351 -1.28 34.87 -10.20
N ARG A 352 0.03 34.84 -10.34
CA ARG A 352 0.86 33.68 -9.98
C ARG A 352 1.61 33.87 -8.65
N SER A 353 1.29 34.85 -7.86
CA SER A 353 1.96 35.12 -6.59
C SER A 353 1.88 33.94 -5.63
N TRP A 354 0.71 33.27 -5.55
CA TRP A 354 0.53 32.06 -4.76
C TRP A 354 1.40 30.91 -5.26
N ARG A 355 1.44 30.66 -6.56
CA ARG A 355 2.29 29.65 -7.17
C ARG A 355 3.77 29.88 -6.85
N GLN A 356 4.23 31.11 -6.95
CA GLN A 356 5.63 31.48 -6.65
C GLN A 356 5.97 31.27 -5.18
N GLU A 357 5.05 31.58 -4.26
CA GLU A 357 5.20 31.31 -2.83
C GLU A 357 5.34 29.80 -2.56
N ILE A 358 4.50 28.98 -3.20
CA ILE A 358 4.56 27.51 -3.08
C ILE A 358 5.89 26.97 -3.60
N GLU A 359 6.31 27.37 -4.79
CA GLU A 359 7.56 26.92 -5.41
C GLU A 359 8.78 27.25 -4.55
N LYS A 360 8.79 28.44 -3.96
CA LYS A 360 9.81 28.83 -2.98
C LYS A 360 9.81 27.93 -1.75
N ASN A 361 8.64 27.65 -1.16
CA ASN A 361 8.51 26.80 0.01
C ASN A 361 8.97 25.35 -0.29
N VAL A 362 8.74 24.85 -1.52
CA VAL A 362 9.22 23.55 -1.99
C VAL A 362 10.74 23.51 -2.10
N GLU A 363 11.35 24.55 -2.69
CA GLU A 363 12.81 24.67 -2.80
C GLU A 363 13.47 24.72 -1.41
N GLU A 364 12.96 25.57 -0.52
CA GLU A 364 13.44 25.67 0.87
C GLU A 364 13.30 24.34 1.63
N TRP A 365 12.20 23.61 1.40
CA TRP A 365 12.01 22.31 2.02
C TRP A 365 13.04 21.27 1.54
N TRP A 366 13.30 21.17 0.25
CA TRP A 366 14.29 20.22 -0.26
C TRP A 366 15.72 20.55 0.20
N GLN A 367 16.04 21.83 0.37
CA GLN A 367 17.30 22.24 1.00
C GLN A 367 17.34 21.78 2.47
N THR A 368 16.27 22.01 3.22
CA THR A 368 16.15 21.56 4.63
C THR A 368 16.33 20.04 4.75
N VAL A 369 15.70 19.25 3.87
CA VAL A 369 15.85 17.79 3.84
C VAL A 369 17.30 17.39 3.60
N HIS A 370 17.97 18.04 2.66
CA HIS A 370 19.37 17.78 2.39
C HIS A 370 20.25 18.10 3.61
N ASP A 371 20.09 19.27 4.20
CA ASP A 371 20.90 19.72 5.33
C ASP A 371 20.71 18.83 6.56
N ARG A 372 19.48 18.41 6.84
CA ARG A 372 19.17 17.44 7.91
C ARG A 372 19.80 16.07 7.63
N ALA A 373 19.71 15.57 6.41
CA ALA A 373 20.30 14.29 6.04
C ALA A 373 21.83 14.26 6.21
N MET A 374 22.51 15.41 6.01
CA MET A 374 23.96 15.54 6.14
C MET A 374 24.44 15.81 7.57
N GLN A 375 23.53 15.96 8.54
CA GLN A 375 23.91 16.07 9.95
C GLN A 375 24.54 14.79 10.49
N GLY A 376 25.53 14.95 11.36
CA GLY A 376 26.19 13.84 12.01
C GLY A 376 25.25 13.11 12.99
N ALA A 377 25.29 11.79 12.93
CA ALA A 377 24.60 10.89 13.87
C ALA A 377 25.51 9.70 14.19
N THR A 378 25.15 8.90 15.18
CA THR A 378 25.98 7.75 15.58
C THR A 378 25.10 6.51 15.77
N PRO A 379 25.25 5.47 14.90
CA PRO A 379 26.26 5.35 13.85
C PRO A 379 25.95 6.19 12.57
N ILE A 380 24.76 6.09 11.98
CA ILE A 380 24.40 6.75 10.71
C ILE A 380 23.07 7.47 10.83
N ASN A 381 22.97 8.66 10.27
CA ASN A 381 21.69 9.36 10.12
C ASN A 381 20.79 8.60 9.11
N PRO A 382 19.60 8.09 9.50
CA PRO A 382 18.73 7.35 8.59
C PRO A 382 18.28 8.18 7.38
N GLN A 383 18.15 9.50 7.54
CA GLN A 383 17.80 10.41 6.43
C GLN A 383 18.88 10.39 5.32
N ARG A 384 20.16 10.28 5.71
CA ARG A 384 21.28 10.24 4.76
C ARG A 384 21.22 9.02 3.85
N VAL A 385 20.83 7.86 4.40
CA VAL A 385 20.69 6.62 3.60
C VAL A 385 19.71 6.83 2.45
N LEU A 386 18.55 7.43 2.72
CA LEU A 386 17.51 7.66 1.72
C LEU A 386 17.84 8.83 0.79
N GLN A 387 18.55 9.84 1.30
CA GLN A 387 19.03 10.98 0.51
C GLN A 387 20.07 10.54 -0.53
N GLU A 388 20.97 9.63 -0.18
CA GLU A 388 21.96 9.06 -1.11
C GLU A 388 21.32 8.03 -2.06
N LEU A 389 20.30 7.28 -1.59
CA LEU A 389 19.56 6.34 -2.43
C LEU A 389 18.75 7.02 -3.53
N SER A 390 18.04 8.10 -3.19
CA SER A 390 17.01 8.70 -4.06
C SER A 390 17.51 9.02 -5.48
N PRO A 391 18.68 9.65 -5.69
CA PRO A 391 19.22 9.89 -7.03
C PRO A 391 19.72 8.63 -7.76
N LEU A 392 20.02 7.54 -7.05
CA LEU A 392 20.49 6.28 -7.61
C LEU A 392 19.36 5.33 -8.04
N LEU A 393 18.13 5.62 -7.65
CA LEU A 393 16.97 4.80 -8.00
C LEU A 393 16.81 4.70 -9.52
N PRO A 394 16.51 3.49 -10.07
CA PRO A 394 16.10 3.37 -11.47
C PRO A 394 14.78 4.14 -11.73
N ASP A 395 14.66 4.81 -12.88
CA ASP A 395 13.47 5.62 -13.22
C ASP A 395 12.16 4.83 -13.31
N ASN A 396 12.26 3.51 -13.49
CA ASN A 396 11.10 2.62 -13.50
C ASN A 396 11.06 1.68 -12.28
N CYS A 397 11.72 2.02 -11.16
CA CYS A 397 11.68 1.17 -9.97
C CYS A 397 10.27 1.10 -9.37
N ILE A 398 10.04 0.11 -8.51
CA ILE A 398 8.83 -0.02 -7.71
C ILE A 398 9.23 0.01 -6.25
N LEU A 399 8.77 1.02 -5.52
CA LEU A 399 9.11 1.22 -4.12
C LEU A 399 8.05 0.61 -3.21
N SER A 400 8.49 -0.04 -2.16
CA SER A 400 7.65 -0.42 -1.03
C SER A 400 8.30 0.05 0.26
N ALA A 401 7.51 0.52 1.20
CA ALA A 401 8.00 0.91 2.52
C ALA A 401 7.24 0.16 3.62
N ASP A 402 7.94 -0.09 4.71
CA ASP A 402 7.32 -0.64 5.90
C ASP A 402 6.77 0.48 6.80
N SER A 403 5.91 0.14 7.74
CA SER A 403 5.40 1.09 8.73
C SER A 403 6.50 1.53 9.72
N GLY A 404 6.19 2.55 10.52
CA GLY A 404 7.12 3.12 11.47
C GLY A 404 8.06 4.15 10.85
N THR A 405 9.30 4.25 11.36
CA THR A 405 10.25 5.26 10.89
C THR A 405 10.71 5.04 9.45
N SER A 406 10.65 3.83 8.92
CA SER A 406 10.91 3.56 7.51
C SER A 406 9.91 4.27 6.57
N ALA A 407 8.61 4.27 6.92
CA ALA A 407 7.61 5.06 6.19
C ALA A 407 7.87 6.56 6.29
N PHE A 408 8.32 7.01 7.46
CA PHE A 408 8.63 8.42 7.70
C PHE A 408 9.74 8.92 6.77
N TRP A 409 10.84 8.18 6.69
CA TRP A 409 11.95 8.53 5.83
C TRP A 409 11.62 8.35 4.34
N TYR A 410 10.87 7.30 3.98
CA TYR A 410 10.34 7.13 2.62
C TYR A 410 9.51 8.34 2.18
N ALA A 411 8.59 8.80 3.03
CA ALA A 411 7.70 9.90 2.71
C ALA A 411 8.44 11.21 2.41
N ARG A 412 9.53 11.49 3.13
CA ARG A 412 10.26 12.76 3.11
C ARG A 412 11.49 12.79 2.23
N ASN A 413 12.29 11.71 2.24
CA ASN A 413 13.63 11.73 1.65
C ASN A 413 13.68 11.08 0.25
N ILE A 414 12.67 10.30 -0.14
CA ILE A 414 12.61 9.72 -1.48
C ILE A 414 11.83 10.65 -2.41
N LYS A 415 12.49 11.10 -3.48
CA LYS A 415 11.85 11.81 -4.61
C LYS A 415 11.32 10.80 -5.61
N ILE A 416 10.00 10.80 -5.79
CA ILE A 416 9.36 10.06 -6.88
C ILE A 416 9.64 10.81 -8.19
N ARG A 417 10.04 10.08 -9.22
CA ARG A 417 10.20 10.58 -10.60
C ARG A 417 9.17 9.93 -11.51
N GLU A 418 9.01 10.48 -12.69
CA GLU A 418 8.11 9.93 -13.73
C GLU A 418 8.45 8.45 -14.00
N GLY A 419 7.44 7.60 -14.07
CA GLY A 419 7.58 6.15 -14.29
C GLY A 419 7.80 5.29 -13.06
N MET A 420 8.16 5.88 -11.91
CA MET A 420 8.26 5.14 -10.64
C MET A 420 6.87 4.78 -10.10
N MET A 421 6.80 3.66 -9.39
CA MET A 421 5.63 3.28 -8.60
C MET A 421 6.03 3.17 -7.13
N GLY A 422 5.05 3.33 -6.23
CA GLY A 422 5.32 3.18 -4.80
C GLY A 422 4.05 2.96 -4.00
N SER A 423 4.11 2.11 -2.98
CA SER A 423 3.02 1.90 -2.02
C SER A 423 3.52 1.30 -0.71
N LEU A 424 2.64 1.25 0.27
CA LEU A 424 2.83 0.69 1.61
C LEU A 424 1.48 0.33 2.21
N SER A 425 1.46 -0.24 3.42
CA SER A 425 0.23 -0.37 4.23
C SER A 425 -0.19 1.02 4.70
N GLY A 426 -1.23 1.59 4.10
CA GLY A 426 -1.61 2.98 4.34
C GLY A 426 -2.51 3.16 5.55
N ASN A 427 -3.78 2.81 5.43
CA ASN A 427 -4.76 3.04 6.50
C ASN A 427 -4.63 2.05 7.67
N LEU A 428 -4.21 0.81 7.42
CA LEU A 428 -3.92 -0.15 8.49
C LEU A 428 -2.60 0.15 9.17
N ALA A 429 -1.62 0.66 8.44
CA ALA A 429 -0.26 0.94 8.90
C ALA A 429 0.40 -0.29 9.55
N SER A 430 0.19 -1.48 8.99
CA SER A 430 0.79 -2.71 9.48
C SER A 430 2.30 -2.75 9.27
N MET A 431 3.01 -3.39 10.18
CA MET A 431 4.40 -3.81 9.96
C MET A 431 4.46 -5.02 9.01
N CYS A 432 5.60 -5.25 8.39
CA CYS A 432 5.95 -6.38 7.52
C CYS A 432 5.52 -6.33 6.03
N PRO A 433 4.74 -5.37 5.50
CA PRO A 433 4.30 -5.42 4.11
C PRO A 433 5.40 -5.12 3.08
N ALA A 434 6.48 -4.43 3.42
CA ALA A 434 7.43 -3.93 2.43
C ALA A 434 8.09 -5.04 1.59
N VAL A 435 8.56 -6.12 2.21
CA VAL A 435 9.21 -7.23 1.50
C VAL A 435 8.22 -8.02 0.64
N PRO A 436 7.05 -8.49 1.15
CA PRO A 436 6.05 -9.15 0.33
C PRO A 436 5.51 -8.26 -0.81
N TYR A 437 5.40 -6.94 -0.60
CA TYR A 437 5.03 -6.01 -1.66
C TYR A 437 6.06 -5.98 -2.79
N ALA A 438 7.37 -5.92 -2.45
CA ALA A 438 8.44 -5.99 -3.43
C ALA A 438 8.43 -7.31 -4.21
N ILE A 439 8.13 -8.44 -3.55
CA ILE A 439 8.01 -9.75 -4.20
C ILE A 439 6.81 -9.76 -5.17
N ALA A 440 5.64 -9.29 -4.74
CA ALA A 440 4.46 -9.21 -5.59
C ALA A 440 4.69 -8.30 -6.79
N ALA A 441 5.33 -7.14 -6.59
CA ALA A 441 5.75 -6.23 -7.65
C ALA A 441 6.66 -6.91 -8.66
N LYS A 442 7.62 -7.72 -8.19
CA LYS A 442 8.53 -8.47 -9.07
C LYS A 442 7.81 -9.50 -9.93
N PHE A 443 6.83 -10.20 -9.37
CA PHE A 443 6.00 -11.12 -10.15
C PHE A 443 5.07 -10.40 -11.14
N ALA A 444 4.61 -9.20 -10.82
CA ALA A 444 3.77 -8.40 -11.71
C ALA A 444 4.57 -7.76 -12.85
N TYR A 445 5.77 -7.27 -12.54
CA TYR A 445 6.64 -6.52 -13.44
C TYR A 445 8.07 -7.09 -13.41
N PRO A 446 8.33 -8.23 -14.05
CA PRO A 446 9.60 -8.96 -13.93
C PRO A 446 10.84 -8.17 -14.38
N ASP A 447 10.66 -7.19 -15.27
CA ASP A 447 11.74 -6.36 -15.82
C ASP A 447 12.09 -5.15 -14.94
N ARG A 448 11.19 -4.76 -14.01
CA ARG A 448 11.42 -3.63 -13.10
C ARG A 448 12.23 -4.05 -11.86
N VAL A 449 12.81 -3.07 -11.19
CA VAL A 449 13.58 -3.29 -9.96
C VAL A 449 12.74 -2.88 -8.75
N PRO A 450 12.19 -3.82 -7.98
CA PRO A 450 11.55 -3.51 -6.71
C PRO A 450 12.60 -3.15 -5.66
N ILE A 451 12.25 -2.16 -4.81
CA ILE A 451 13.08 -1.71 -3.70
C ILE A 451 12.21 -1.60 -2.46
N ALA A 452 12.55 -2.37 -1.42
CA ALA A 452 11.86 -2.35 -0.14
C ALA A 452 12.67 -1.57 0.90
N ILE A 453 12.04 -0.63 1.60
CA ILE A 453 12.60 0.12 2.72
C ILE A 453 11.93 -0.41 3.98
N VAL A 454 12.70 -1.06 4.84
CA VAL A 454 12.20 -1.87 5.96
C VAL A 454 12.89 -1.46 7.26
N GLY A 455 12.14 -1.40 8.36
CA GLY A 455 12.74 -1.33 9.70
C GLY A 455 13.17 -2.71 10.19
N ASP A 456 14.18 -2.75 11.06
CA ASP A 456 14.66 -3.98 11.69
C ASP A 456 13.58 -4.71 12.49
N GLY A 457 12.68 -3.99 13.17
CA GLY A 457 11.53 -4.59 13.85
C GLY A 457 10.61 -5.37 12.91
N ALA A 458 10.30 -4.82 11.73
CA ALA A 458 9.50 -5.51 10.72
C ALA A 458 10.24 -6.70 10.10
N MET A 459 11.56 -6.59 9.91
CA MET A 459 12.39 -7.73 9.46
C MET A 459 12.35 -8.87 10.48
N GLN A 460 12.49 -8.57 11.78
CA GLN A 460 12.45 -9.59 12.83
C GLN A 460 11.06 -10.21 13.02
N MET A 461 10.01 -9.43 12.81
CA MET A 461 8.65 -9.92 12.95
C MET A 461 8.32 -10.99 11.90
N LEU A 462 8.34 -10.66 10.59
CA LEU A 462 8.06 -11.60 9.50
C LEU A 462 8.89 -11.33 8.23
N GLY A 463 9.54 -10.16 8.09
CA GLY A 463 10.24 -9.78 6.87
C GLY A 463 11.37 -10.73 6.46
N MET A 464 12.11 -11.26 7.44
CA MET A 464 13.20 -12.23 7.19
C MET A 464 12.71 -13.51 6.52
N ASN A 465 11.50 -13.98 6.84
CA ASN A 465 10.95 -15.19 6.23
C ASN A 465 10.79 -15.04 4.72
N GLU A 466 10.48 -13.84 4.26
CA GLU A 466 10.28 -13.59 2.84
C GLU A 466 11.60 -13.48 2.05
N LEU A 467 12.74 -13.32 2.70
CA LEU A 467 14.05 -13.53 2.06
C LEU A 467 14.21 -15.00 1.59
N VAL A 468 13.62 -15.95 2.32
CA VAL A 468 13.57 -17.37 1.91
C VAL A 468 12.66 -17.53 0.67
N THR A 469 11.56 -16.77 0.59
CA THR A 469 10.71 -16.75 -0.61
C THR A 469 11.49 -16.16 -1.81
N ILE A 470 12.19 -15.06 -1.62
CA ILE A 470 13.07 -14.49 -2.67
C ILE A 470 14.10 -15.52 -3.13
N SER A 471 14.80 -16.17 -2.19
CA SER A 471 15.79 -17.20 -2.50
C SER A 471 15.24 -18.36 -3.34
N LYS A 472 13.98 -18.73 -3.11
CA LYS A 472 13.30 -19.76 -3.89
C LYS A 472 13.07 -19.37 -5.34
N TYR A 473 12.75 -18.10 -5.63
CA TYR A 473 12.20 -17.70 -6.93
C TYR A 473 13.12 -16.85 -7.80
N TRP A 474 14.11 -16.16 -7.23
CA TRP A 474 14.87 -15.13 -7.96
C TRP A 474 15.56 -15.62 -9.23
N LYS A 475 15.99 -16.90 -9.28
CA LYS A 475 16.64 -17.50 -10.46
C LYS A 475 15.73 -17.63 -11.68
N GLU A 476 14.43 -17.52 -11.49
CA GLU A 476 13.43 -17.57 -12.55
C GLU A 476 13.15 -16.19 -13.16
N TRP A 477 13.58 -15.10 -12.50
CA TRP A 477 13.30 -13.75 -12.93
C TRP A 477 14.24 -13.30 -14.05
N ALA A 478 13.67 -12.77 -15.16
CA ALA A 478 14.46 -12.27 -16.29
C ALA A 478 15.41 -11.15 -15.87
N ASN A 479 14.95 -10.24 -15.01
CA ASN A 479 15.79 -9.29 -14.30
C ASN A 479 15.76 -9.63 -12.81
N PRO A 480 16.79 -10.29 -12.26
CA PRO A 480 16.75 -10.76 -10.87
C PRO A 480 16.98 -9.65 -9.83
N ARG A 481 17.32 -8.43 -10.25
CA ARG A 481 17.61 -7.33 -9.33
C ARG A 481 16.40 -6.96 -8.48
N MET A 482 16.63 -6.86 -7.19
CA MET A 482 15.75 -6.41 -6.14
C MET A 482 16.61 -5.94 -4.97
N LEU A 483 16.26 -4.85 -4.32
CA LEU A 483 17.01 -4.36 -3.17
C LEU A 483 16.09 -4.24 -1.94
N ILE A 484 16.51 -4.83 -0.83
CA ILE A 484 15.91 -4.68 0.48
C ILE A 484 16.86 -3.86 1.34
N ILE A 485 16.41 -2.70 1.81
CA ILE A 485 17.18 -1.80 2.67
C ILE A 485 16.61 -1.90 4.08
N VAL A 486 17.41 -2.44 4.99
CA VAL A 486 17.06 -2.56 6.40
C VAL A 486 17.66 -1.38 7.15
N LEU A 487 16.81 -0.50 7.67
CA LEU A 487 17.20 0.56 8.59
C LEU A 487 17.27 -0.04 9.99
N ASN A 488 18.48 -0.47 10.38
CA ASN A 488 18.74 -1.23 11.60
C ASN A 488 19.14 -0.29 12.73
N ASN A 489 18.19 0.09 13.57
CA ASN A 489 18.41 0.96 14.72
C ASN A 489 18.30 0.24 16.06
N ARG A 490 17.97 -1.04 16.07
CA ARG A 490 17.79 -1.91 17.24
C ARG A 490 16.73 -1.40 18.22
N ASP A 491 15.71 -0.72 17.68
CA ASP A 491 14.67 -0.08 18.48
C ASP A 491 13.33 -0.12 17.74
N LEU A 492 12.23 -0.40 18.42
CA LEU A 492 10.88 -0.15 17.91
C LEU A 492 10.60 1.35 17.87
N ASN A 493 11.36 2.03 17.07
CA ASN A 493 11.71 3.44 17.15
C ASN A 493 10.51 4.40 17.04
N MET A 494 9.52 4.09 16.20
CA MET A 494 8.31 4.92 16.14
C MET A 494 7.57 4.93 17.48
N VAL A 495 7.44 3.75 18.11
CA VAL A 495 6.81 3.61 19.44
C VAL A 495 7.60 4.38 20.50
N THR A 496 8.93 4.31 20.47
CA THR A 496 9.81 5.08 21.35
C THR A 496 9.56 6.59 21.22
N TRP A 497 9.49 7.11 19.99
CA TRP A 497 9.20 8.53 19.75
C TRP A 497 7.78 8.93 20.13
N GLU A 498 6.79 8.09 19.88
CA GLU A 498 5.40 8.32 20.28
C GLU A 498 5.25 8.35 21.79
N GLN A 499 5.91 7.47 22.51
CA GLN A 499 5.90 7.46 23.97
C GLN A 499 6.47 8.77 24.53
N ARG A 500 7.59 9.26 23.98
CA ARG A 500 8.21 10.54 24.37
C ARG A 500 7.30 11.74 24.07
N LEU A 501 6.68 11.77 22.89
CA LEU A 501 5.94 12.94 22.39
C LEU A 501 4.47 12.97 22.81
N GLN A 502 3.79 11.82 22.86
CA GLN A 502 2.35 11.76 23.14
C GLN A 502 2.07 11.57 24.63
N VAL A 503 2.81 10.70 25.30
CA VAL A 503 2.58 10.33 26.69
C VAL A 503 3.47 11.13 27.67
N GLY A 504 4.66 11.50 27.24
CA GLY A 504 5.65 12.19 28.08
C GLY A 504 6.35 11.26 29.07
N ASP A 505 6.56 10.00 28.64
CA ASP A 505 7.30 9.00 29.38
C ASP A 505 8.61 8.63 28.67
N PRO A 506 9.66 8.25 29.43
CA PRO A 506 10.93 7.78 28.89
C PRO A 506 10.76 6.51 28.04
N LYS A 507 11.75 6.23 27.21
CA LYS A 507 11.88 4.94 26.52
C LYS A 507 11.79 3.79 27.52
N PHE A 508 10.97 2.79 27.21
CA PHE A 508 10.87 1.55 27.97
C PHE A 508 11.70 0.45 27.29
N GLU A 509 12.98 0.36 27.64
CA GLU A 509 13.96 -0.52 27.00
C GLU A 509 13.48 -1.98 26.88
N ALA A 510 12.86 -2.53 27.94
CA ALA A 510 12.36 -3.90 27.92
C ALA A 510 11.25 -4.16 26.89
N SER A 511 10.59 -3.11 26.39
CA SER A 511 9.55 -3.18 25.37
C SER A 511 10.05 -2.81 23.98
N GLN A 512 11.01 -1.90 23.90
CA GLN A 512 11.36 -1.23 22.65
C GLN A 512 12.72 -1.65 22.09
N ASP A 513 13.66 -2.08 22.93
CA ASP A 513 14.94 -2.60 22.47
C ASP A 513 14.77 -3.96 21.78
N ILE A 514 15.36 -4.09 20.62
CA ILE A 514 15.40 -5.35 19.87
C ILE A 514 16.85 -5.75 19.57
N PRO A 515 17.13 -7.07 19.47
CA PRO A 515 18.48 -7.54 19.24
C PRO A 515 19.00 -7.14 17.85
N ASP A 516 20.31 -6.99 17.75
CA ASP A 516 20.98 -6.87 16.44
C ASP A 516 20.97 -8.21 15.72
N VAL A 517 20.45 -8.20 14.51
CA VAL A 517 20.40 -9.37 13.62
C VAL A 517 21.25 -9.07 12.38
N PRO A 518 22.17 -9.97 11.99
CA PRO A 518 23.02 -9.75 10.81
C PRO A 518 22.27 -10.05 9.50
N TYR A 519 21.39 -9.14 9.07
CA TYR A 519 20.52 -9.33 7.90
C TYR A 519 21.29 -9.54 6.60
N ALA A 520 22.41 -8.82 6.41
CA ALA A 520 23.28 -8.98 5.24
C ALA A 520 23.88 -10.40 5.17
N GLU A 521 24.34 -10.93 6.29
CA GLU A 521 24.90 -12.29 6.35
C GLU A 521 23.81 -13.35 6.15
N PHE A 522 22.64 -13.16 6.73
CA PHE A 522 21.49 -14.04 6.49
C PHE A 522 21.12 -14.10 5.00
N ALA A 523 21.11 -12.96 4.31
CA ALA A 523 20.88 -12.90 2.87
C ALA A 523 21.93 -13.71 2.08
N LYS A 524 23.21 -13.58 2.42
CA LYS A 524 24.30 -14.35 1.80
C LYS A 524 24.14 -15.86 2.00
N MET A 525 23.72 -16.29 3.19
CA MET A 525 23.43 -17.71 3.46
C MET A 525 22.31 -18.27 2.56
N LEU A 526 21.39 -17.40 2.12
CA LEU A 526 20.30 -17.75 1.19
C LEU A 526 20.70 -17.64 -0.29
N GLY A 527 21.96 -17.32 -0.60
CA GLY A 527 22.47 -17.14 -1.97
C GLY A 527 22.09 -15.80 -2.60
N LEU A 528 21.68 -14.83 -1.80
CA LEU A 528 21.45 -13.46 -2.18
C LEU A 528 22.74 -12.63 -1.98
N GLU A 529 22.74 -11.36 -2.41
CA GLU A 529 23.82 -10.44 -2.08
C GLU A 529 23.51 -9.72 -0.74
N GLY A 530 24.53 -9.29 0.00
CA GLY A 530 24.36 -8.60 1.26
C GLY A 530 25.56 -7.74 1.62
N ILE A 531 25.29 -6.50 2.06
CA ILE A 531 26.32 -5.60 2.60
C ILE A 531 25.78 -4.98 3.90
N ARG A 532 26.60 -4.98 4.95
CA ARG A 532 26.35 -4.22 6.16
C ARG A 532 27.19 -2.95 6.15
N VAL A 533 26.55 -1.83 6.54
CA VAL A 533 27.17 -0.51 6.57
C VAL A 533 26.93 0.11 7.95
N ASP A 534 28.03 0.55 8.59
CA ASP A 534 28.04 1.27 9.88
C ASP A 534 28.86 2.57 9.83
N ASP A 535 29.51 2.84 8.68
CA ASP A 535 30.19 4.10 8.39
C ASP A 535 29.43 4.86 7.29
N PRO A 536 29.03 6.12 7.51
CA PRO A 536 28.34 6.92 6.50
C PRO A 536 29.14 7.11 5.18
N ALA A 537 30.45 6.99 5.21
CA ALA A 537 31.29 7.10 4.00
C ALA A 537 31.10 5.92 3.01
N ASP A 538 30.62 4.78 3.49
CA ASP A 538 30.43 3.57 2.67
C ASP A 538 29.05 3.46 2.05
N ILE A 539 28.07 4.30 2.42
CA ILE A 539 26.66 4.20 1.97
C ILE A 539 26.57 4.23 0.45
N SER A 540 27.12 5.26 -0.20
CA SER A 540 26.99 5.46 -1.64
C SER A 540 27.61 4.30 -2.44
N LYS A 541 28.77 3.81 -2.01
CA LYS A 541 29.46 2.67 -2.62
C LYS A 541 28.66 1.38 -2.47
N ALA A 542 28.10 1.12 -1.28
CA ALA A 542 27.27 -0.04 -1.01
C ALA A 542 26.00 -0.03 -1.86
N LEU A 543 25.28 1.11 -1.91
CA LEU A 543 24.09 1.28 -2.73
C LEU A 543 24.37 1.02 -4.22
N GLN A 544 25.43 1.63 -4.78
CA GLN A 544 25.82 1.43 -6.18
C GLN A 544 26.15 -0.04 -6.47
N SER A 545 26.89 -0.70 -5.58
CA SER A 545 27.25 -2.12 -5.72
C SER A 545 26.00 -3.02 -5.72
N LEU A 546 25.08 -2.81 -4.77
CA LEU A 546 23.89 -3.66 -4.62
C LEU A 546 22.84 -3.40 -5.71
N LEU A 547 22.70 -2.17 -6.19
CA LEU A 547 21.81 -1.85 -7.32
C LEU A 547 22.33 -2.43 -8.64
N ALA A 548 23.64 -2.64 -8.76
CA ALA A 548 24.28 -3.27 -9.93
C ALA A 548 24.38 -4.79 -9.82
N ALA A 549 24.03 -5.39 -8.68
CA ALA A 549 24.14 -6.83 -8.46
C ALA A 549 23.31 -7.65 -9.46
N ASP A 550 23.78 -8.85 -9.79
CA ASP A 550 23.13 -9.79 -10.71
C ASP A 550 22.05 -10.66 -10.03
N ARG A 551 21.70 -10.34 -8.79
CA ARG A 551 20.75 -11.07 -7.92
C ARG A 551 20.10 -10.14 -6.92
N PRO A 552 19.03 -10.58 -6.20
CA PRO A 552 18.47 -9.79 -5.12
C PRO A 552 19.48 -9.53 -4.01
N ALA A 553 19.38 -8.36 -3.40
CA ALA A 553 20.37 -7.87 -2.44
C ALA A 553 19.72 -7.31 -1.18
N VAL A 554 20.44 -7.39 -0.05
CA VAL A 554 20.07 -6.78 1.23
C VAL A 554 21.16 -5.80 1.65
N LEU A 555 20.76 -4.55 1.89
CA LEU A 555 21.59 -3.55 2.55
C LEU A 555 21.16 -3.45 4.02
N ASP A 556 22.03 -3.83 4.95
CA ASP A 556 21.84 -3.73 6.39
C ASP A 556 22.57 -2.47 6.90
N VAL A 557 21.84 -1.40 7.18
CA VAL A 557 22.45 -0.12 7.58
C VAL A 557 22.19 0.14 9.04
N MET A 558 23.27 0.27 9.82
CA MET A 558 23.21 0.67 11.22
C MET A 558 22.88 2.15 11.34
N VAL A 559 21.68 2.47 11.83
CA VAL A 559 21.23 3.86 11.93
C VAL A 559 20.95 4.29 13.38
N ASP A 560 21.04 5.59 13.61
CA ASP A 560 20.85 6.19 14.94
C ASP A 560 19.35 6.26 15.28
N PRO A 561 18.87 5.58 16.35
CA PRO A 561 17.48 5.66 16.80
C PRO A 561 17.08 7.04 17.33
N ASN A 562 18.05 7.90 17.65
CA ASN A 562 17.82 9.18 18.29
C ASN A 562 17.70 10.36 17.32
N VAL A 563 17.80 10.11 16.02
CA VAL A 563 17.43 11.09 14.98
C VAL A 563 15.90 11.29 15.02
N PRO A 564 15.41 12.51 15.28
CA PRO A 564 14.01 12.73 15.60
C PRO A 564 13.09 12.60 14.39
N THR A 565 11.97 11.92 14.59
CA THR A 565 10.85 11.86 13.65
C THR A 565 9.89 13.04 13.91
N VAL A 566 10.38 14.25 13.70
CA VAL A 566 9.62 15.47 14.01
C VAL A 566 8.58 15.74 12.93
N PRO A 567 7.27 15.86 13.27
CA PRO A 567 6.24 16.27 12.31
C PRO A 567 6.50 17.70 11.79
N PRO A 568 5.90 18.08 10.64
CA PRO A 568 6.09 19.41 10.06
C PRO A 568 5.60 20.55 10.97
N HIS A 569 4.66 20.24 11.84
CA HIS A 569 4.17 21.12 12.90
C HIS A 569 4.11 20.35 14.22
N ILE A 570 4.66 20.94 15.26
CA ILE A 570 4.67 20.35 16.61
C ILE A 570 3.78 21.17 17.53
N GLU A 571 2.75 20.54 18.07
CA GLU A 571 1.93 21.15 19.10
C GLU A 571 2.72 21.40 20.39
N LYS A 572 2.39 22.48 21.09
CA LYS A 572 3.00 22.82 22.39
C LYS A 572 2.88 21.67 23.41
N SER A 573 1.77 20.95 23.41
CA SER A 573 1.52 19.77 24.24
C SER A 573 2.57 18.68 24.05
N LYS A 574 2.94 18.38 22.80
CA LYS A 574 3.97 17.38 22.44
C LYS A 574 5.36 17.82 22.87
N MET A 575 5.69 19.13 22.76
CA MET A 575 6.95 19.66 23.27
C MET A 575 7.05 19.58 24.81
N ILE A 576 5.95 19.84 25.52
CA ILE A 576 5.88 19.70 26.97
C ILE A 576 6.09 18.24 27.36
N ASN A 577 5.41 17.31 26.69
CA ASN A 577 5.55 15.89 26.95
C ASN A 577 6.97 15.39 26.66
N PHE A 578 7.56 15.79 25.56
CA PHE A 578 8.96 15.50 25.25
C PHE A 578 9.90 15.95 26.39
N SER A 579 9.74 17.19 26.86
CA SER A 579 10.53 17.71 27.97
C SER A 579 10.32 16.90 29.27
N LYS A 580 9.08 16.48 29.56
CA LYS A 580 8.77 15.61 30.70
C LYS A 580 9.45 14.25 30.59
N ALA A 581 9.44 13.61 29.41
CA ALA A 581 10.11 12.33 29.20
C ALA A 581 11.62 12.44 29.49
N MET A 582 12.27 13.49 28.99
CA MET A 582 13.71 13.75 29.29
C MET A 582 13.98 13.96 30.77
N LEU A 583 13.14 14.76 31.46
CA LEU A 583 13.28 15.03 32.91
C LEU A 583 12.98 13.81 33.78
N LYS A 584 12.16 12.87 33.33
CA LYS A 584 11.88 11.61 34.04
C LYS A 584 13.00 10.58 33.91
N GLY A 585 14.08 10.88 33.20
CA GLY A 585 15.26 10.03 33.11
C GLY A 585 15.25 9.10 31.90
N ASP A 586 14.84 9.61 30.71
CA ASP A 586 14.99 8.86 29.44
C ASP A 586 16.46 8.41 29.30
N PRO A 587 16.72 7.12 28.98
CA PRO A 587 18.08 6.59 28.89
C PRO A 587 18.94 7.29 27.83
N ASP A 588 18.34 7.82 26.78
CA ASP A 588 19.02 8.49 25.68
C ASP A 588 18.92 10.03 25.75
N ALA A 589 18.44 10.61 26.87
CA ALA A 589 18.05 12.02 26.97
C ALA A 589 19.10 13.00 26.42
N GLN A 590 20.40 12.83 26.72
CA GLN A 590 21.45 13.70 26.23
C GLN A 590 21.62 13.65 24.73
N HIS A 591 21.58 12.46 24.16
CA HIS A 591 21.75 12.23 22.72
C HIS A 591 20.53 12.74 21.95
N VAL A 592 19.33 12.38 22.39
CA VAL A 592 18.04 12.82 21.84
C VAL A 592 17.93 14.34 21.82
N MET A 593 18.26 15.02 22.95
CA MET A 593 18.22 16.48 23.01
C MET A 593 19.21 17.12 22.04
N ARG A 594 20.42 16.58 21.92
CA ARG A 594 21.43 17.07 20.98
C ARG A 594 20.94 16.96 19.53
N GLN A 595 20.39 15.80 19.13
CA GLN A 595 19.87 15.58 17.77
C GLN A 595 18.66 16.48 17.49
N THR A 596 17.73 16.61 18.44
CA THR A 596 16.54 17.46 18.30
C THR A 596 16.91 18.94 18.13
N ILE A 597 17.86 19.46 18.92
CA ILE A 597 18.34 20.85 18.77
C ILE A 597 19.00 21.04 17.40
N SER A 598 19.84 20.09 16.98
CA SER A 598 20.49 20.12 15.66
C SER A 598 19.48 20.21 14.51
N GLU A 599 18.43 19.36 14.56
CA GLU A 599 17.35 19.38 13.56
C GLU A 599 16.53 20.68 13.56
N MET A 600 16.24 21.23 14.76
CA MET A 600 15.50 22.49 14.89
C MET A 600 16.28 23.71 14.36
N MET A 601 17.60 23.68 14.39
CA MET A 601 18.44 24.75 13.86
C MET A 601 18.46 24.80 12.32
N GLN A 602 18.02 23.74 11.64
CA GLN A 602 18.00 23.63 10.18
C GLN A 602 16.60 23.90 9.57
N GLY A 603 15.57 24.06 10.35
CA GLY A 603 14.19 24.24 9.89
C GLY A 603 13.49 25.41 10.46
#